data_c52692299f45327151d018cf68e40de9
#
_entry.id   c52692299f45327151d018cf68e40de9
#
_cell.length_a   1.000
_cell.length_b   1.000
_cell.length_c   1.000
_cell.angle_alpha   90.00
_cell.angle_beta   90.00
_cell.angle_gamma   90.00
#
_symmetry.space_group_name_H-M   'P 1'
#
loop_
_entity.id
_entity.type
_entity.pdbx_description
1 polymer ?
#
loop_
_entity_poly.entity_id
_entity_poly.type
_entity_poly.pdbx_seq_one_letter_code
_entity_poly.pdbx_strand_id
1 'polypeptide(L)'
;MMKRFVFSIFLLPLLLASPQTKAQGIMLTPKWTAQAQFTGYYVADKLGFYKEEGIDVCVQHPAISESSFSFMEKGRAPVVIMNLSYAFMERLAGARVVNVMQTSQENSLMLISHSPLKGEESLRNQKIAVWNHLSQKLLDRLAEHYALKQGEW
;
A
#
# COMPACT_ATOMS: atom_id res chain seq x y z
N MET A 1 75.60 1.74 -37.27
CA MET A 1 75.01 0.80 -36.26
C MET A 1 73.86 1.51 -35.53
N MET A 2 72.67 1.28 -35.96
CA MET A 2 71.46 1.96 -35.43
C MET A 2 70.71 0.98 -34.54
N LYS A 3 70.71 1.23 -33.21
CA LYS A 3 69.97 0.40 -32.24
C LYS A 3 68.51 0.77 -32.29
N ARG A 4 67.66 -0.18 -32.74
CA ARG A 4 66.17 -0.06 -32.64
C ARG A 4 65.73 -0.29 -31.23
N PHE A 5 65.20 0.75 -30.58
CA PHE A 5 64.50 0.66 -29.30
C PHE A 5 63.06 0.19 -29.60
N VAL A 6 62.73 -1.03 -29.16
CA VAL A 6 61.36 -1.54 -29.22
C VAL A 6 60.69 -1.11 -27.94
N PHE A 7 59.76 -0.14 -28.03
CA PHE A 7 58.94 0.31 -26.91
C PHE A 7 57.74 -0.65 -26.81
N SER A 8 57.82 -1.61 -25.86
CA SER A 8 56.71 -2.52 -25.57
C SER A 8 55.68 -1.78 -24.70
N ILE A 9 54.57 -1.32 -25.32
CA ILE A 9 53.44 -0.74 -24.59
C ILE A 9 52.67 -1.88 -24.00
N PHE A 10 52.83 -2.07 -22.66
CA PHE A 10 52.01 -2.96 -21.88
C PHE A 10 50.64 -2.29 -21.68
N LEU A 11 49.65 -2.68 -22.50
CA LEU A 11 48.28 -2.24 -22.32
C LEU A 11 47.69 -3.00 -21.11
N LEU A 12 47.72 -2.36 -19.93
CA LEU A 12 47.09 -2.84 -18.74
C LEU A 12 45.55 -2.73 -18.92
N PRO A 13 44.78 -3.84 -18.94
CA PRO A 13 43.32 -3.73 -19.00
C PRO A 13 42.83 -3.08 -17.72
N LEU A 14 42.40 -1.84 -17.79
CA LEU A 14 41.71 -1.14 -16.75
C LEU A 14 40.34 -1.84 -16.62
N LEU A 15 40.23 -2.82 -15.71
CA LEU A 15 38.98 -3.41 -15.27
C LEU A 15 38.14 -2.27 -14.71
N LEU A 16 37.23 -1.76 -15.52
CA LEU A 16 36.14 -0.90 -15.10
C LEU A 16 35.23 -1.73 -14.15
N ALA A 17 35.62 -1.79 -12.89
CA ALA A 17 34.70 -2.18 -11.84
C ALA A 17 33.62 -1.11 -11.79
N SER A 18 32.54 -1.33 -12.55
CA SER A 18 31.33 -0.53 -12.41
C SER A 18 30.91 -0.63 -10.93
N PRO A 19 30.76 0.48 -10.20
CA PRO A 19 30.23 0.42 -8.87
C PRO A 19 28.85 -0.21 -9.00
N GLN A 20 28.67 -1.40 -8.45
CA GLN A 20 27.35 -1.97 -8.25
C GLN A 20 26.66 -1.04 -7.26
N THR A 21 25.91 -0.08 -7.77
CA THR A 21 24.93 0.65 -6.98
C THR A 21 23.99 -0.41 -6.43
N LYS A 22 24.15 -0.70 -5.14
CA LYS A 22 23.21 -1.55 -4.41
C LYS A 22 21.84 -0.90 -4.63
N ALA A 23 20.98 -1.57 -5.38
CA ALA A 23 19.66 -1.05 -5.65
C ALA A 23 19.03 -0.75 -4.29
N GLN A 24 18.66 0.51 -4.07
CA GLN A 24 18.02 0.90 -2.82
C GLN A 24 16.72 0.11 -2.76
N GLY A 25 16.57 -0.73 -1.73
CA GLY A 25 15.41 -1.61 -1.61
C GLY A 25 14.10 -0.86 -1.74
N ILE A 26 13.12 -1.46 -2.38
CA ILE A 26 11.78 -0.91 -2.55
C ILE A 26 11.11 -0.88 -1.18
N MET A 27 10.83 0.30 -0.64
CA MET A 27 10.02 0.40 0.57
C MET A 27 8.55 0.17 0.21
N LEU A 28 7.96 -0.85 0.84
CA LEU A 28 6.55 -1.17 0.79
C LEU A 28 5.92 -0.78 2.12
N THR A 29 4.96 0.14 2.08
CA THR A 29 4.32 0.66 3.29
C THR A 29 2.84 0.26 3.34
N PRO A 30 2.49 -0.75 4.16
CA PRO A 30 1.11 -1.09 4.43
C PRO A 30 0.39 0.03 5.18
N LYS A 31 -0.93 0.09 5.06
CA LYS A 31 -1.74 1.01 5.86
C LYS A 31 -1.64 0.66 7.35
N TRP A 32 -1.67 1.67 8.21
CA TRP A 32 -1.67 1.50 9.67
C TRP A 32 -0.44 0.78 10.22
N THR A 33 -0.57 0.38 11.49
CA THR A 33 0.44 -0.40 12.23
C THR A 33 0.44 -1.87 11.78
N ALA A 34 1.46 -2.60 12.19
CA ALA A 34 1.59 -4.02 11.92
C ALA A 34 0.39 -4.83 12.47
N GLN A 35 -0.23 -5.62 11.61
CA GLN A 35 -1.41 -6.43 11.91
C GLN A 35 -1.39 -7.73 11.11
N ALA A 36 -2.14 -8.72 11.57
CA ALA A 36 -2.22 -10.04 10.92
C ALA A 36 -2.69 -9.98 9.47
N GLN A 37 -3.52 -9.00 9.08
CA GLN A 37 -3.95 -8.82 7.68
C GLN A 37 -2.79 -8.60 6.70
N PHE A 38 -1.61 -8.23 7.19
CA PHE A 38 -0.41 -7.99 6.38
C PHE A 38 0.60 -9.13 6.43
N THR A 39 0.25 -10.26 7.06
CA THR A 39 1.14 -11.41 7.24
C THR A 39 1.79 -11.87 5.94
N GLY A 40 1.05 -11.84 4.81
CA GLY A 40 1.60 -12.24 3.51
C GLY A 40 2.85 -11.46 3.10
N TYR A 41 2.90 -10.16 3.38
CA TYR A 41 4.06 -9.32 3.07
C TYR A 41 5.25 -9.64 3.98
N TYR A 42 5.02 -9.92 5.26
CA TYR A 42 6.08 -10.28 6.19
C TYR A 42 6.65 -11.66 5.90
N VAL A 43 5.79 -12.60 5.52
CA VAL A 43 6.21 -13.95 5.12
C VAL A 43 7.04 -13.88 3.84
N ALA A 44 6.60 -13.11 2.84
CA ALA A 44 7.34 -12.93 1.60
C ALA A 44 8.73 -12.33 1.83
N ASP A 45 8.84 -11.34 2.71
CA ASP A 45 10.13 -10.76 3.09
C ASP A 45 11.00 -11.77 3.86
N LYS A 46 10.44 -12.38 4.91
CA LYS A 46 11.18 -13.30 5.78
C LYS A 46 11.65 -14.57 5.07
N LEU A 47 10.85 -15.11 4.16
CA LEU A 47 11.20 -16.32 3.40
C LEU A 47 12.02 -16.01 2.13
N GLY A 48 12.22 -14.75 1.80
CA GLY A 48 13.06 -14.32 0.67
C GLY A 48 12.36 -14.35 -0.69
N PHE A 49 11.04 -14.46 -0.76
CA PHE A 49 10.30 -14.53 -2.02
C PHE A 49 10.52 -13.29 -2.90
N TYR A 50 10.66 -12.11 -2.30
CA TYR A 50 11.02 -10.91 -3.06
C TYR A 50 12.39 -11.01 -3.72
N LYS A 51 13.36 -11.60 -3.00
CA LYS A 51 14.72 -11.79 -3.53
C LYS A 51 14.78 -12.85 -4.63
N GLU A 52 13.94 -13.88 -4.54
CA GLU A 52 13.78 -14.88 -5.60
C GLU A 52 13.30 -14.25 -6.90
N GLU A 53 12.43 -13.22 -6.80
CA GLU A 53 11.98 -12.42 -7.94
C GLU A 53 12.95 -11.29 -8.33
N GLY A 54 14.14 -11.26 -7.74
CA GLY A 54 15.18 -10.28 -8.05
C GLY A 54 14.93 -8.87 -7.52
N ILE A 55 14.01 -8.69 -6.57
CA ILE A 55 13.69 -7.41 -5.94
C ILE A 55 14.06 -7.41 -4.46
N ASP A 56 14.62 -6.29 -4.00
CA ASP A 56 14.90 -6.05 -2.59
C ASP A 56 13.76 -5.19 -2.02
N VAL A 57 12.97 -5.75 -1.11
CA VAL A 57 11.81 -5.10 -0.50
C VAL A 57 12.02 -4.96 0.99
N CYS A 58 11.68 -3.80 1.52
CA CYS A 58 11.61 -3.54 2.96
C CYS A 58 10.17 -3.16 3.33
N VAL A 59 9.54 -3.93 4.22
CA VAL A 59 8.18 -3.66 4.69
C VAL A 59 8.25 -2.76 5.92
N GLN A 60 7.73 -1.53 5.81
CA GLN A 60 7.72 -0.57 6.91
C GLN A 60 6.35 0.07 7.08
N HIS A 61 5.81 0.00 8.29
CA HIS A 61 4.56 0.66 8.64
C HIS A 61 4.76 2.14 8.99
N PRO A 62 3.77 2.99 8.72
CA PRO A 62 3.77 4.36 9.20
C PRO A 62 3.57 4.41 10.72
N ALA A 63 3.92 5.52 11.35
CA ALA A 63 3.50 5.81 12.72
C ALA A 63 1.96 5.94 12.79
N ILE A 64 1.38 5.76 13.99
CA ILE A 64 -0.08 5.81 14.19
C ILE A 64 -0.70 7.13 13.68
N SER A 65 0.04 8.23 13.80
CA SER A 65 -0.38 9.57 13.37
C SER A 65 -0.14 9.85 11.87
N GLU A 66 0.42 8.91 11.13
CA GLU A 66 0.85 9.11 9.74
C GLU A 66 0.11 8.14 8.80
N SER A 67 -0.25 8.59 7.61
CA SER A 67 -0.85 7.70 6.61
C SER A 67 0.22 7.04 5.74
N SER A 68 -0.07 5.86 5.19
CA SER A 68 0.82 5.24 4.20
C SER A 68 1.00 6.12 2.97
N PHE A 69 -0.03 6.89 2.59
CA PHE A 69 0.05 7.81 1.48
C PHE A 69 1.05 8.95 1.73
N SER A 70 1.14 9.46 2.95
CA SER A 70 2.13 10.49 3.28
C SER A 70 3.58 10.02 3.13
N PHE A 71 3.84 8.71 3.26
CA PHE A 71 5.15 8.14 2.93
C PHE A 71 5.48 8.25 1.44
N MET A 72 4.47 8.00 0.60
CA MET A 72 4.62 8.14 -0.86
C MET A 72 4.82 9.60 -1.27
N GLU A 73 4.01 10.52 -0.74
CA GLU A 73 4.13 11.96 -1.03
C GLU A 73 5.51 12.52 -0.65
N LYS A 74 6.05 12.07 0.47
CA LYS A 74 7.39 12.44 0.95
C LYS A 74 8.52 11.72 0.20
N GLY A 75 8.21 10.91 -0.81
CA GLY A 75 9.19 10.13 -1.57
C GLY A 75 9.85 9.01 -0.77
N ARG A 76 9.31 8.64 0.39
CA ARG A 76 9.87 7.62 1.29
C ARG A 76 9.51 6.21 0.86
N ALA A 77 8.32 6.00 0.30
CA ALA A 77 7.84 4.70 -0.15
C ALA A 77 7.21 4.79 -1.54
N PRO A 78 7.79 4.16 -2.56
CA PRO A 78 7.20 4.12 -3.90
C PRO A 78 5.98 3.20 -3.98
N VAL A 79 5.84 2.25 -3.06
CA VAL A 79 4.72 1.30 -3.00
C VAL A 79 4.02 1.40 -1.67
N VAL A 80 2.71 1.66 -1.71
CA VAL A 80 1.88 1.75 -0.51
C VAL A 80 0.63 0.90 -0.67
N ILE A 81 0.13 0.37 0.43
CA ILE A 81 -1.13 -0.38 0.47
C ILE A 81 -2.17 0.50 1.14
N MET A 82 -3.26 0.71 0.44
CA MET A 82 -4.36 1.53 0.93
C MET A 82 -5.70 1.00 0.43
N ASN A 83 -6.79 1.51 0.99
CA ASN A 83 -8.12 1.23 0.46
C ASN A 83 -8.29 1.91 -0.89
N LEU A 84 -8.96 1.24 -1.83
CA LEU A 84 -9.22 1.79 -3.17
C LEU A 84 -9.90 3.16 -3.12
N SER A 85 -10.85 3.34 -2.22
CA SER A 85 -11.55 4.62 -2.03
C SER A 85 -10.60 5.76 -1.63
N TYR A 86 -9.61 5.50 -0.78
CA TYR A 86 -8.58 6.48 -0.43
C TYR A 86 -7.70 6.79 -1.64
N ALA A 87 -7.20 5.77 -2.34
CA ALA A 87 -6.40 5.97 -3.53
C ALA A 87 -7.15 6.79 -4.59
N PHE A 88 -8.45 6.55 -4.73
CA PHE A 88 -9.29 7.32 -5.64
C PHE A 88 -9.44 8.80 -5.21
N MET A 89 -9.65 9.05 -3.92
CA MET A 89 -9.73 10.42 -3.39
C MET A 89 -8.42 11.18 -3.56
N GLU A 90 -7.28 10.56 -3.28
CA GLU A 90 -5.97 11.17 -3.48
C GLU A 90 -5.71 11.47 -4.97
N ARG A 91 -6.14 10.57 -5.86
CA ARG A 91 -6.05 10.81 -7.30
C ARG A 91 -6.93 11.96 -7.77
N LEU A 92 -8.15 12.10 -7.23
CA LEU A 92 -9.02 13.25 -7.50
C LEU A 92 -8.42 14.57 -6.98
N ALA A 93 -7.67 14.49 -5.87
CA ALA A 93 -6.92 15.63 -5.34
C ALA A 93 -5.64 15.97 -6.15
N GLY A 94 -5.36 15.23 -7.22
CA GLY A 94 -4.24 15.50 -8.13
C GLY A 94 -3.00 14.63 -7.89
N ALA A 95 -3.03 13.67 -6.97
CA ALA A 95 -1.91 12.77 -6.75
C ALA A 95 -1.67 11.85 -7.95
N ARG A 96 -0.41 11.72 -8.35
CA ARG A 96 0.00 10.84 -9.46
C ARG A 96 0.25 9.42 -8.96
N VAL A 97 -0.82 8.71 -8.66
CA VAL A 97 -0.78 7.32 -8.22
C VAL A 97 -1.38 6.40 -9.26
N VAL A 98 -0.86 5.19 -9.34
CA VAL A 98 -1.37 4.10 -10.19
C VAL A 98 -1.64 2.88 -9.34
N ASN A 99 -2.71 2.17 -9.65
CA ASN A 99 -2.98 0.87 -9.04
C ASN A 99 -2.18 -0.19 -9.78
N VAL A 100 -1.26 -0.85 -9.10
CA VAL A 100 -0.43 -1.91 -9.66
C VAL A 100 -0.96 -3.30 -9.34
N MET A 101 -1.71 -3.44 -8.25
CA MET A 101 -2.30 -4.71 -7.83
C MET A 101 -3.45 -4.48 -6.85
N GLN A 102 -4.46 -5.32 -6.93
CA GLN A 102 -5.55 -5.37 -5.98
C GLN A 102 -5.53 -6.71 -5.24
N THR A 103 -5.25 -6.68 -3.94
CA THR A 103 -5.11 -7.88 -3.09
C THR A 103 -6.44 -8.36 -2.52
N SER A 104 -7.46 -7.50 -2.48
CA SER A 104 -8.82 -7.84 -2.05
C SER A 104 -9.80 -7.35 -3.10
N GLN A 105 -10.65 -8.25 -3.59
CA GLN A 105 -11.62 -7.96 -4.65
C GLN A 105 -12.98 -7.50 -4.10
N GLU A 106 -13.23 -7.73 -2.82
CA GLU A 106 -14.48 -7.43 -2.16
C GLU A 106 -14.28 -6.49 -0.96
N ASN A 107 -15.35 -5.78 -0.62
CA ASN A 107 -15.37 -4.94 0.58
C ASN A 107 -15.61 -5.85 1.80
N SER A 108 -14.77 -5.69 2.82
CA SER A 108 -14.89 -6.42 4.09
C SER A 108 -15.76 -5.70 5.13
N LEU A 109 -16.39 -4.57 4.77
CA LEU A 109 -17.31 -3.90 5.67
C LEU A 109 -18.57 -4.73 5.86
N MET A 110 -18.94 -4.90 7.11
CA MET A 110 -20.17 -5.58 7.51
C MET A 110 -20.84 -4.80 8.64
N LEU A 111 -22.16 -4.87 8.68
CA LEU A 111 -22.94 -4.41 9.80
C LEU A 111 -23.04 -5.53 10.83
N ILE A 112 -22.63 -5.26 12.06
CA ILE A 112 -22.67 -6.22 13.16
C ILE A 112 -23.73 -5.76 14.16
N SER A 113 -24.61 -6.65 14.57
CA SER A 113 -25.63 -6.38 15.57
C SER A 113 -25.70 -7.49 16.62
N HIS A 114 -26.15 -7.14 17.82
CA HIS A 114 -26.34 -8.10 18.90
C HIS A 114 -27.52 -9.05 18.61
N SER A 115 -28.53 -8.60 17.88
CA SER A 115 -29.70 -9.38 17.50
C SER A 115 -29.75 -9.57 15.99
N PRO A 116 -30.33 -10.67 15.49
CA PRO A 116 -30.45 -10.89 14.04
C PRO A 116 -31.22 -9.75 13.35
N LEU A 117 -30.64 -9.20 12.30
CA LEU A 117 -31.31 -8.23 11.44
C LEU A 117 -32.19 -8.97 10.44
N LYS A 118 -33.49 -8.70 10.47
CA LYS A 118 -34.50 -9.36 9.63
C LYS A 118 -35.06 -8.41 8.56
N GLY A 119 -34.13 -7.74 7.84
CA GLY A 119 -34.49 -6.75 6.82
C GLY A 119 -34.36 -5.31 7.31
N GLU A 120 -34.78 -4.36 6.48
CA GLU A 120 -34.59 -2.92 6.70
C GLU A 120 -35.30 -2.40 7.98
N GLU A 121 -36.46 -2.95 8.31
CA GLU A 121 -37.20 -2.55 9.51
C GLU A 121 -36.39 -2.74 10.81
N SER A 122 -35.46 -3.69 10.81
CA SER A 122 -34.56 -3.92 11.93
C SER A 122 -33.52 -2.81 12.13
N LEU A 123 -33.34 -1.94 11.14
CA LEU A 123 -32.41 -0.80 11.21
C LEU A 123 -33.06 0.44 11.81
N ARG A 124 -34.40 0.50 11.84
CA ARG A 124 -35.13 1.66 12.36
C ARG A 124 -34.90 1.82 13.87
N ASN A 125 -34.66 3.05 14.28
CA ASN A 125 -34.45 3.43 15.68
C ASN A 125 -33.23 2.73 16.35
N GLN A 126 -32.27 2.27 15.54
CA GLN A 126 -31.02 1.70 16.05
C GLN A 126 -29.96 2.80 16.21
N LYS A 127 -29.05 2.61 17.15
CA LYS A 127 -27.83 3.40 17.25
C LYS A 127 -26.72 2.66 16.52
N ILE A 128 -26.28 3.21 15.39
CA ILE A 128 -25.27 2.58 14.56
C ILE A 128 -23.95 3.33 14.73
N ALA A 129 -22.93 2.62 15.23
CA ALA A 129 -21.58 3.17 15.34
C ALA A 129 -20.82 2.96 14.04
N VAL A 130 -20.13 3.99 13.58
CA VAL A 130 -19.29 3.94 12.38
C VAL A 130 -17.85 4.29 12.70
N TRP A 131 -16.91 3.65 12.00
CA TRP A 131 -15.50 3.84 12.26
C TRP A 131 -14.96 5.20 11.77
N ASN A 132 -15.41 5.64 10.60
CA ASN A 132 -14.90 6.86 9.98
C ASN A 132 -15.91 7.43 8.97
N HIS A 133 -15.57 8.56 8.39
CA HIS A 133 -16.41 9.25 7.41
C HIS A 133 -16.80 8.41 6.18
N LEU A 134 -15.93 7.51 5.72
CA LEU A 134 -16.25 6.60 4.62
C LEU A 134 -17.33 5.60 5.03
N SER A 135 -17.20 5.02 6.22
CA SER A 135 -18.23 4.12 6.77
C SER A 135 -19.56 4.84 6.97
N GLN A 136 -19.53 6.12 7.37
CA GLN A 136 -20.72 6.95 7.45
C GLN A 136 -21.39 7.10 6.07
N LYS A 137 -20.63 7.43 5.03
CA LYS A 137 -21.19 7.56 3.67
C LYS A 137 -21.80 6.25 3.15
N LEU A 138 -21.21 5.12 3.50
CA LEU A 138 -21.78 3.81 3.14
C LEU A 138 -23.09 3.56 3.89
N LEU A 139 -23.17 3.95 5.16
CA LEU A 139 -24.40 3.87 5.93
C LEU A 139 -25.46 4.81 5.37
N ASP A 140 -25.11 6.04 5.00
CA ASP A 140 -26.02 6.99 4.36
C ASP A 140 -26.60 6.41 3.06
N ARG A 141 -25.76 5.75 2.25
CA ARG A 141 -26.20 5.06 1.03
C ARG A 141 -27.13 3.87 1.32
N LEU A 142 -26.84 3.12 2.38
CA LEU A 142 -27.72 2.05 2.84
C LEU A 142 -29.07 2.60 3.26
N ALA A 143 -29.07 3.70 4.02
CA ALA A 143 -30.28 4.39 4.46
C ALA A 143 -31.11 4.92 3.28
N GLU A 144 -30.45 5.55 2.29
CA GLU A 144 -31.10 5.96 1.03
C GLU A 144 -31.75 4.78 0.30
N HIS A 145 -31.03 3.66 0.21
CA HIS A 145 -31.50 2.45 -0.49
C HIS A 145 -32.78 1.89 0.16
N TYR A 146 -32.87 1.94 1.47
CA TYR A 146 -34.03 1.46 2.22
C TYR A 146 -35.03 2.57 2.57
N ALA A 147 -34.89 3.75 1.99
CA ALA A 147 -35.75 4.91 2.24
C ALA A 147 -35.89 5.25 3.73
N LEU A 148 -34.81 5.07 4.51
CA LEU A 148 -34.75 5.48 5.91
C LEU A 148 -34.46 6.97 5.99
N LYS A 149 -35.22 7.72 6.79
CA LYS A 149 -35.00 9.15 6.99
C LYS A 149 -33.89 9.38 8.02
N GLN A 150 -33.19 10.49 7.90
CA GLN A 150 -32.22 10.91 8.88
C GLN A 150 -32.88 11.03 10.26
N GLY A 151 -32.29 10.37 11.26
CA GLY A 151 -32.84 10.26 12.60
C GLY A 151 -33.72 9.03 12.87
N GLU A 152 -33.96 8.18 11.85
CA GLU A 152 -34.59 6.88 11.99
C GLU A 152 -33.60 5.72 12.23
N TRP A 153 -32.29 6.07 12.30
CA TRP A 153 -31.17 5.15 12.54
C TRP A 153 -30.01 5.86 13.24
#